data_9ac6047569460b9c8b5dee4a80f6f0cd
#
_entry.id   9ac6047569460b9c8b5dee4a80f6f0cd
#
_cell.length_a   1.000
_cell.length_b   1.000
_cell.length_c   1.000
_cell.angle_alpha   90.00
_cell.angle_beta   90.00
_cell.angle_gamma   90.00
#
_symmetry.space_group_name_H-M   'P 1'
#
loop_
_entity.id
_entity.type
_entity.pdbx_description
1 polymer ?
#
loop_
_entity_poly.entity_id
_entity_poly.type
_entity_poly.pdbx_seq_one_letter_code
_entity_poly.pdbx_strand_id
1 'polypeptide(L)'
;MLFRSLLPHAFKGDLRGQNSHMAGVVVRRSLDNPDWVNAWGAWGGMPVFTGLEFGAFHHNGLLHSDELVAAWRIGATGVQWRGLNVDVAGSFGVSHALNNPPYDNPDHTDEKNYATLFYMAPEIALHHDALPGWALALRIHHRSGIYGLVAPSHVGSNHVGLLLTRDF
;
A
#
# COMPACT_ATOMS: atom_id res chain seq x y z
N MET A 1 -13.24 -3.81 8.15
CA MET A 1 -13.61 -2.81 9.17
C MET A 1 -12.51 -1.80 9.49
N LEU A 2 -11.25 -2.11 9.22
CA LEU A 2 -10.08 -1.31 9.62
C LEU A 2 -9.91 0.02 8.86
N PHE A 3 -10.25 0.11 7.57
CA PHE A 3 -10.14 1.39 6.86
C PHE A 3 -11.18 2.43 7.35
N ARG A 4 -12.34 1.99 7.82
CA ARG A 4 -13.32 2.86 8.49
C ARG A 4 -12.85 3.41 9.83
N SER A 5 -11.92 2.72 10.48
CA SER A 5 -11.38 3.14 11.78
C SER A 5 -10.06 3.91 11.66
N LEU A 6 -9.23 3.60 10.65
CA LEU A 6 -7.88 4.19 10.54
C LEU A 6 -7.93 5.70 10.28
N LEU A 7 -8.72 6.14 9.31
CA LEU A 7 -8.86 7.57 9.01
C LEU A 7 -9.49 8.37 10.18
N PRO A 8 -10.63 7.96 10.77
CA PRO A 8 -11.19 8.68 11.91
C PRO A 8 -10.28 8.69 13.14
N HIS A 9 -9.54 7.59 13.41
CA HIS A 9 -8.59 7.54 14.53
C HIS A 9 -7.32 8.34 14.26
N ALA A 10 -6.82 8.36 13.02
CA ALA A 10 -5.71 9.22 12.63
C ALA A 10 -6.05 10.70 12.79
N PHE A 11 -7.24 11.13 12.35
CA PHE A 11 -7.70 12.51 12.53
C PHE A 11 -7.97 12.89 13.99
N LYS A 12 -8.29 11.93 14.85
CA LYS A 12 -8.48 12.14 16.29
C LYS A 12 -7.19 12.03 17.11
N GLY A 13 -6.05 11.66 16.47
CA GLY A 13 -4.79 11.44 17.16
C GLY A 13 -4.79 10.19 18.08
N ASP A 14 -5.73 9.27 17.89
CA ASP A 14 -5.93 8.08 18.72
C ASP A 14 -5.41 6.81 18.01
N LEU A 15 -4.27 6.94 17.34
CA LEU A 15 -3.57 5.80 16.76
C LEU A 15 -2.81 5.04 17.84
N ARG A 16 -3.27 3.85 18.19
CA ARG A 16 -2.53 2.93 19.05
C ARG A 16 -1.57 2.12 18.19
N GLY A 17 -0.29 2.46 18.26
CA GLY A 17 0.78 1.63 17.68
C GLY A 17 0.83 0.28 18.40
N GLN A 18 0.74 -0.80 17.64
CA GLN A 18 1.03 -2.14 18.13
C GLN A 18 2.51 -2.44 17.88
N ASN A 19 3.11 -3.31 18.72
CA ASN A 19 4.51 -3.71 18.55
C ASN A 19 4.65 -4.71 17.38
N SER A 20 4.43 -4.20 16.17
CA SER A 20 4.55 -4.94 14.92
C SER A 20 5.31 -4.09 13.91
N HIS A 21 6.34 -4.65 13.31
CA HIS A 21 7.22 -4.00 12.36
C HIS A 21 7.21 -4.74 11.03
N MET A 22 7.40 -4.02 9.95
CA MET A 22 7.47 -4.57 8.61
C MET A 22 8.69 -4.00 7.90
N ALA A 23 9.45 -4.85 7.22
CA ALA A 23 10.52 -4.48 6.31
C ALA A 23 10.35 -5.25 4.99
N GLY A 24 10.71 -4.64 3.87
CA GLY A 24 10.55 -5.31 2.59
C GLY A 24 11.17 -4.58 1.43
N VAL A 25 11.07 -5.21 0.27
CA VAL A 25 11.53 -4.70 -1.02
C VAL A 25 10.34 -4.65 -1.98
N VAL A 26 10.26 -3.56 -2.73
CA VAL A 26 9.25 -3.35 -3.77
C VAL A 26 9.95 -3.08 -5.09
N VAL A 27 9.52 -3.81 -6.13
CA VAL A 27 9.94 -3.60 -7.53
C VAL A 27 8.74 -3.08 -8.30
N ARG A 28 8.95 -2.02 -9.09
CA ARG A 28 7.92 -1.37 -9.90
C ARG A 28 8.27 -1.41 -11.37
N ARG A 29 7.26 -1.56 -12.20
CA ARG A 29 7.36 -1.45 -13.66
C ARG A 29 6.29 -0.50 -14.17
N SER A 30 6.70 0.58 -14.80
CA SER A 30 5.78 1.51 -15.46
C SER A 30 5.08 0.81 -16.64
N LEU A 31 3.83 1.16 -16.85
CA LEU A 31 3.01 0.71 -17.98
C LEU A 31 2.54 1.93 -18.78
N ASP A 32 2.22 1.70 -20.05
CA ASP A 32 1.46 2.67 -20.83
C ASP A 32 0.09 2.88 -20.20
N ASN A 33 -0.31 4.13 -20.06
CA ASN A 33 -1.61 4.43 -19.47
C ASN A 33 -2.75 4.01 -20.41
N PRO A 34 -3.76 3.29 -19.91
CA PRO A 34 -5.00 3.11 -20.66
C PRO A 34 -5.69 4.45 -20.94
N ASP A 35 -6.47 4.51 -22.02
CA ASP A 35 -7.14 5.75 -22.46
C ASP A 35 -7.99 6.41 -21.38
N TRP A 36 -8.69 5.62 -20.57
CA TRP A 36 -9.51 6.14 -19.47
C TRP A 36 -8.67 6.79 -18.36
N VAL A 37 -7.44 6.31 -18.11
CA VAL A 37 -6.50 6.93 -17.16
C VAL A 37 -6.04 8.27 -17.71
N ASN A 38 -5.66 8.33 -18.99
CA ASN A 38 -5.27 9.57 -19.63
C ASN A 38 -6.41 10.60 -19.66
N ALA A 39 -7.66 10.16 -19.91
CA ALA A 39 -8.84 11.00 -19.85
C ALA A 39 -9.08 11.56 -18.43
N TRP A 40 -8.87 10.76 -17.40
CA TRP A 40 -8.95 11.20 -16.02
C TRP A 40 -7.87 12.24 -15.67
N GLY A 41 -6.63 12.02 -16.10
CA GLY A 41 -5.54 12.98 -15.95
C GLY A 41 -5.82 14.31 -16.65
N ALA A 42 -6.33 14.24 -17.88
CA ALA A 42 -6.70 15.43 -18.67
C ALA A 42 -7.83 16.23 -17.99
N TRP A 43 -8.85 15.54 -17.44
CA TRP A 43 -9.93 16.17 -16.69
C TRP A 43 -9.43 16.85 -15.39
N GLY A 44 -8.51 16.20 -14.66
CA GLY A 44 -7.91 16.73 -13.44
C GLY A 44 -6.78 17.74 -13.66
N GLY A 45 -6.30 17.90 -14.90
CA GLY A 45 -5.16 18.77 -15.23
C GLY A 45 -3.84 18.31 -14.63
N MET A 46 -3.69 17.01 -14.33
CA MET A 46 -2.52 16.42 -13.68
C MET A 46 -1.90 15.30 -14.53
N PRO A 47 -0.56 15.22 -14.63
CA PRO A 47 0.10 14.04 -15.18
C PRO A 47 -0.27 12.79 -14.36
N VAL A 48 -0.71 11.74 -15.04
CA VAL A 48 -1.08 10.47 -14.44
C VAL A 48 -0.14 9.38 -14.89
N PHE A 49 0.01 8.34 -14.09
CA PHE A 49 0.84 7.18 -14.38
C PHE A 49 0.18 5.89 -13.90
N THR A 50 0.54 4.79 -14.57
CA THR A 50 0.17 3.44 -14.15
C THR A 50 1.39 2.52 -14.14
N GLY A 51 1.29 1.42 -13.40
CA GLY A 51 2.36 0.43 -13.33
C GLY A 51 1.95 -0.86 -12.63
N LEU A 52 2.86 -1.80 -12.63
CA LEU A 52 2.80 -3.00 -11.81
C LEU A 52 3.74 -2.83 -10.61
N GLU A 53 3.33 -3.41 -9.51
CA GLU A 53 4.10 -3.45 -8.28
C GLU A 53 4.18 -4.88 -7.76
N PHE A 54 5.40 -5.33 -7.44
CA PHE A 54 5.67 -6.61 -6.80
C PHE A 54 6.46 -6.33 -5.53
N GLY A 55 6.04 -6.92 -4.42
CA GLY A 55 6.66 -6.72 -3.12
C GLY A 55 6.94 -8.03 -2.40
N ALA A 56 8.02 -8.04 -1.62
CA ALA A 56 8.31 -9.07 -0.64
C ALA A 56 8.56 -8.38 0.70
N PHE A 57 7.82 -8.79 1.73
CA PHE A 57 7.83 -8.17 3.05
C PHE A 57 8.05 -9.22 4.13
N HIS A 58 8.79 -8.82 5.16
CA HIS A 58 8.97 -9.60 6.39
C HIS A 58 8.34 -8.82 7.54
N HIS A 59 7.41 -9.47 8.23
CA HIS A 59 6.72 -8.94 9.39
C HIS A 59 7.32 -9.50 10.66
N ASN A 60 7.56 -8.65 11.66
CA ASN A 60 8.09 -8.98 12.96
C ASN A 60 7.22 -8.40 14.07
N GLY A 61 7.25 -9.05 15.23
CA GLY A 61 6.48 -8.65 16.41
C GLY A 61 5.20 -9.47 16.56
N LEU A 62 4.07 -8.82 16.68
CA LEU A 62 2.78 -9.51 16.83
C LEU A 62 2.40 -10.30 15.56
N LEU A 63 2.74 -9.77 14.40
CA LEU A 63 2.66 -10.46 13.13
C LEU A 63 4.05 -11.01 12.80
N HIS A 64 4.20 -12.31 12.66
CA HIS A 64 5.43 -12.98 12.26
C HIS A 64 5.17 -13.77 10.99
N SER A 65 5.44 -13.18 9.84
CA SER A 65 5.10 -13.74 8.53
C SER A 65 5.95 -13.13 7.43
N ASP A 66 6.22 -13.91 6.40
CA ASP A 66 6.71 -13.43 5.11
C ASP A 66 5.52 -13.25 4.15
N GLU A 67 5.55 -12.20 3.35
CA GLU A 67 4.46 -11.81 2.48
C GLU A 67 4.97 -11.48 1.08
N LEU A 68 4.24 -11.94 0.06
CA LEU A 68 4.41 -11.55 -1.33
C LEU A 68 3.21 -10.72 -1.78
N VAL A 69 3.49 -9.68 -2.54
CA VAL A 69 2.46 -8.78 -3.09
C VAL A 69 2.60 -8.68 -4.61
N ALA A 70 1.46 -8.70 -5.30
CA ALA A 70 1.35 -8.35 -6.71
C ALA A 70 0.18 -7.39 -6.89
N ALA A 71 0.43 -6.21 -7.45
CA ALA A 71 -0.56 -5.15 -7.53
C ALA A 71 -0.42 -4.31 -8.80
N TRP A 72 -1.53 -3.73 -9.22
CA TRP A 72 -1.58 -2.64 -10.18
C TRP A 72 -1.52 -1.31 -9.43
N ARG A 73 -0.71 -0.38 -9.94
CA ARG A 73 -0.48 0.93 -9.34
C ARG A 73 -1.02 2.01 -10.26
N ILE A 74 -1.72 2.99 -9.71
CA ILE A 74 -2.17 4.20 -10.38
C ILE A 74 -1.85 5.41 -9.52
N GLY A 75 -1.46 6.51 -10.15
CA GLY A 75 -1.17 7.74 -9.43
C GLY A 75 -1.18 8.96 -10.33
N ALA A 76 -0.97 10.10 -9.70
CA ALA A 76 -0.84 11.39 -10.34
C ALA A 76 0.29 12.19 -9.70
N THR A 77 1.00 12.96 -10.51
CA THR A 77 1.95 13.96 -10.04
C THR A 77 1.17 15.25 -9.76
N GLY A 78 1.15 15.63 -8.49
CA GLY A 78 0.41 16.80 -8.02
C GLY A 78 1.26 18.07 -8.03
N VAL A 79 1.73 18.48 -6.87
CA VAL A 79 2.44 19.75 -6.69
C VAL A 79 3.88 19.65 -7.18
N GLN A 80 4.32 20.66 -7.98
CA GLN A 80 5.71 20.85 -8.36
C GLN A 80 6.18 22.23 -7.86
N TRP A 81 7.24 22.24 -7.07
CA TRP A 81 7.78 23.47 -6.52
C TRP A 81 9.30 23.41 -6.33
N ARG A 82 10.03 24.27 -7.03
CA ARG A 82 11.50 24.39 -6.95
C ARG A 82 12.26 23.05 -7.08
N GLY A 83 11.82 22.20 -8.02
CA GLY A 83 12.40 20.88 -8.26
C GLY A 83 11.91 19.79 -7.30
N LEU A 84 11.10 20.12 -6.31
CA LEU A 84 10.38 19.15 -5.50
C LEU A 84 9.06 18.79 -6.17
N ASN A 85 8.81 17.49 -6.31
CA ASN A 85 7.59 16.95 -6.89
C ASN A 85 6.90 16.06 -5.86
N VAL A 86 5.57 16.12 -5.85
CA VAL A 86 4.72 15.32 -4.95
C VAL A 86 3.81 14.45 -5.77
N ASP A 87 3.92 13.15 -5.61
CA ASP A 87 3.02 12.17 -6.21
C ASP A 87 2.04 11.63 -5.18
N VAL A 88 0.81 11.38 -5.62
CA VAL A 88 -0.18 10.61 -4.88
C VAL A 88 -0.51 9.38 -5.69
N ALA A 89 -0.43 8.21 -5.07
CA ALA A 89 -0.68 6.93 -5.74
C ALA A 89 -1.42 5.94 -4.85
N GLY A 90 -2.02 4.94 -5.49
CA GLY A 90 -2.55 3.75 -4.83
C GLY A 90 -2.16 2.50 -5.60
N SER A 91 -1.77 1.46 -4.87
CA SER A 91 -1.58 0.12 -5.41
C SER A 91 -2.73 -0.77 -4.94
N PHE A 92 -3.26 -1.60 -5.86
CA PHE A 92 -4.41 -2.48 -5.61
C PHE A 92 -4.12 -3.86 -6.19
N GLY A 93 -4.30 -4.91 -5.41
CA GLY A 93 -3.95 -6.24 -5.87
C GLY A 93 -4.14 -7.32 -4.82
N VAL A 94 -3.20 -8.26 -4.80
CA VAL A 94 -3.23 -9.43 -3.95
C VAL A 94 -1.98 -9.48 -3.08
N SER A 95 -2.17 -9.83 -1.84
CA SER A 95 -1.14 -10.16 -0.87
C SER A 95 -1.27 -11.64 -0.49
N HIS A 96 -0.16 -12.35 -0.44
CA HIS A 96 -0.09 -13.74 -0.03
C HIS A 96 0.97 -13.92 1.07
N ALA A 97 0.53 -14.32 2.27
CA ALA A 97 1.42 -14.67 3.37
C ALA A 97 1.95 -16.10 3.17
N LEU A 98 3.26 -16.27 3.19
CA LEU A 98 3.93 -17.57 3.03
C LEU A 98 3.83 -18.42 4.30
N ASN A 99 3.76 -17.76 5.45
CA ASN A 99 3.57 -18.38 6.75
C ASN A 99 2.19 -17.94 7.27
N ASN A 100 1.52 -18.81 7.99
CA ASN A 100 0.16 -18.59 8.47
C ASN A 100 0.12 -17.50 9.55
N PRO A 101 -0.28 -16.25 9.26
CA PRO A 101 -0.21 -15.16 10.22
C PRO A 101 -1.40 -15.22 11.19
N PRO A 102 -1.20 -15.64 12.47
CA PRO A 102 -2.30 -15.77 13.43
C PRO A 102 -2.99 -14.44 13.76
N TYR A 103 -2.32 -13.32 13.49
CA TYR A 103 -2.79 -11.98 13.88
C TYR A 103 -3.70 -11.29 12.86
N ASP A 104 -3.79 -11.80 11.63
CA ASP A 104 -4.75 -11.28 10.64
C ASP A 104 -6.21 -11.64 11.02
N ASN A 105 -6.40 -12.53 12.00
CA ASN A 105 -7.69 -12.90 12.57
C ASN A 105 -7.71 -12.70 14.10
N PRO A 106 -7.92 -11.46 14.58
CA PRO A 106 -7.80 -11.13 16.01
C PRO A 106 -8.87 -11.78 16.90
N ASP A 107 -10.00 -12.18 16.32
CA ASP A 107 -11.10 -12.76 17.10
C ASP A 107 -10.94 -14.26 17.34
N HIS A 108 -9.96 -14.92 16.70
CA HIS A 108 -9.66 -16.38 16.83
C HIS A 108 -10.90 -17.30 16.74
N THR A 109 -12.03 -16.79 16.26
CA THR A 109 -13.30 -17.51 16.24
C THR A 109 -13.34 -18.59 15.18
N ASP A 110 -12.54 -18.44 14.12
CA ASP A 110 -12.36 -19.44 13.09
C ASP A 110 -10.89 -19.86 13.11
N GLU A 111 -10.60 -21.12 13.24
CA GLU A 111 -9.25 -21.70 13.17
C GLU A 111 -8.62 -21.54 11.76
N LYS A 112 -9.28 -20.81 10.85
CA LYS A 112 -8.82 -20.54 9.48
C LYS A 112 -8.02 -19.27 9.43
N ASN A 113 -6.73 -19.41 9.16
CA ASN A 113 -5.89 -18.31 8.74
C ASN A 113 -5.98 -18.12 7.22
N TYR A 114 -6.15 -16.90 6.79
CA TYR A 114 -6.29 -16.55 5.38
C TYR A 114 -4.95 -16.06 4.85
N ALA A 115 -4.25 -16.92 4.12
CA ALA A 115 -2.96 -16.58 3.55
C ALA A 115 -3.08 -15.51 2.46
N THR A 116 -4.15 -15.57 1.65
CA THR A 116 -4.36 -14.66 0.53
C THR A 116 -5.43 -13.63 0.88
N LEU A 117 -5.06 -12.35 0.81
CA LEU A 117 -5.92 -11.22 1.08
C LEU A 117 -5.83 -10.19 -0.05
N PHE A 118 -6.82 -9.31 -0.11
CA PHE A 118 -6.73 -8.11 -0.93
C PHE A 118 -5.68 -7.18 -0.37
N TYR A 119 -4.88 -6.63 -1.27
CA TYR A 119 -3.85 -5.65 -0.98
C TYR A 119 -4.26 -4.28 -1.49
N MET A 120 -4.05 -3.26 -0.65
CA MET A 120 -4.18 -1.87 -1.03
C MET A 120 -3.09 -1.05 -0.35
N ALA A 121 -2.42 -0.16 -1.11
CA ALA A 121 -1.39 0.69 -0.56
C ALA A 121 -1.48 2.12 -1.09
N PRO A 122 -2.25 2.99 -0.42
CA PRO A 122 -2.17 4.44 -0.67
C PRO A 122 -0.82 4.98 -0.25
N GLU A 123 -0.29 5.92 -1.05
CA GLU A 123 1.06 6.44 -0.94
C GLU A 123 1.11 7.92 -1.31
N ILE A 124 1.91 8.68 -0.58
CA ILE A 124 2.38 10.02 -0.98
C ILE A 124 3.89 9.94 -1.11
N ALA A 125 4.42 10.25 -2.30
CA ALA A 125 5.84 10.20 -2.60
C ALA A 125 6.40 11.59 -2.89
N LEU A 126 7.62 11.83 -2.43
CA LEU A 126 8.40 13.04 -2.66
C LEU A 126 9.62 12.67 -3.49
N HIS A 127 9.83 13.35 -4.60
CA HIS A 127 11.05 13.24 -5.39
C HIS A 127 11.57 14.62 -5.80
N HIS A 128 12.86 14.71 -6.06
CA HIS A 128 13.51 15.97 -6.39
C HIS A 128 14.36 15.83 -7.65
N ASP A 129 14.31 16.82 -8.52
CA ASP A 129 15.02 16.83 -9.81
C ASP A 129 16.54 16.65 -9.66
N ALA A 130 17.13 17.07 -8.53
CA ALA A 130 18.55 16.86 -8.24
C ALA A 130 18.90 15.40 -7.89
N LEU A 131 17.93 14.54 -7.64
CA LEU A 131 18.08 13.12 -7.31
C LEU A 131 17.23 12.27 -8.28
N PRO A 132 17.57 12.28 -9.58
CA PRO A 132 16.74 11.65 -10.59
C PRO A 132 16.55 10.16 -10.30
N GLY A 133 15.29 9.72 -10.42
CA GLY A 133 14.87 8.35 -10.17
C GLY A 133 14.70 7.99 -8.68
N TRP A 134 15.10 8.82 -7.73
CA TRP A 134 14.87 8.55 -6.31
C TRP A 134 13.60 9.23 -5.79
N ALA A 135 12.84 8.49 -4.98
CA ALA A 135 11.71 9.04 -4.26
C ALA A 135 11.61 8.46 -2.84
N LEU A 136 11.15 9.30 -1.90
CA LEU A 136 10.79 8.91 -0.55
C LEU A 136 9.28 8.95 -0.41
N ALA A 137 8.67 7.84 -0.04
CA ALA A 137 7.23 7.73 0.09
C ALA A 137 6.79 7.38 1.52
N LEU A 138 5.70 8.01 1.95
CA LEU A 138 4.90 7.57 3.08
C LEU A 138 3.78 6.68 2.54
N ARG A 139 3.68 5.45 3.06
CA ARG A 139 2.76 4.43 2.56
C ARG A 139 1.97 3.79 3.71
N ILE A 140 0.71 3.49 3.43
CA ILE A 140 -0.09 2.59 4.24
C ILE A 140 -0.15 1.24 3.49
N HIS A 141 0.37 0.19 4.11
CA HIS A 141 0.29 -1.18 3.62
C HIS A 141 -0.92 -1.84 4.27
N HIS A 142 -1.96 -2.07 3.48
CA HIS A 142 -3.25 -2.59 3.93
C HIS A 142 -3.56 -3.94 3.31
N ARG A 143 -3.90 -4.91 4.16
CA ARG A 143 -4.42 -6.22 3.78
C ARG A 143 -5.81 -6.39 4.34
N SER A 144 -6.75 -6.94 3.58
CA SER A 144 -8.13 -7.18 4.07
C SER A 144 -8.87 -8.25 3.30
N GLY A 145 -9.93 -8.76 3.94
CA GLY A 145 -10.88 -9.70 3.32
C GLY A 145 -11.91 -9.05 2.37
N ILE A 146 -11.85 -7.73 2.12
CA ILE A 146 -12.84 -6.96 1.32
C ILE A 146 -14.28 -7.29 1.74
N TYR A 147 -14.64 -6.95 2.96
CA TYR A 147 -16.03 -7.12 3.46
C TYR A 147 -16.63 -8.52 3.27
N GLY A 148 -15.81 -9.56 3.27
CA GLY A 148 -16.25 -10.95 3.09
C GLY A 148 -16.11 -11.50 1.66
N LEU A 149 -15.60 -10.70 0.70
CA LEU A 149 -15.42 -11.15 -0.68
C LEU A 149 -14.25 -12.13 -0.82
N VAL A 150 -13.14 -11.89 -0.11
CA VAL A 150 -11.91 -12.71 -0.14
C VAL A 150 -11.74 -13.49 1.16
N ALA A 151 -12.03 -12.84 2.30
CA ALA A 151 -11.99 -13.41 3.64
C ALA A 151 -12.97 -12.65 4.54
N PRO A 152 -13.33 -13.15 5.74
CA PRO A 152 -14.20 -12.44 6.66
C PRO A 152 -13.78 -10.98 6.89
N SER A 153 -14.75 -10.11 7.13
CA SER A 153 -14.55 -8.65 7.16
C SER A 153 -13.65 -8.16 8.29
N HIS A 154 -13.39 -8.99 9.30
CA HIS A 154 -12.50 -8.69 10.43
C HIS A 154 -11.04 -9.10 10.20
N VAL A 155 -10.77 -9.85 9.11
CA VAL A 155 -9.42 -10.33 8.78
C VAL A 155 -8.65 -9.25 8.04
N GLY A 156 -7.44 -8.97 8.50
CA GLY A 156 -6.51 -8.05 7.84
C GLY A 156 -5.63 -7.26 8.79
N SER A 157 -4.66 -6.56 8.21
CA SER A 157 -3.69 -5.76 8.94
C SER A 157 -3.38 -4.43 8.23
N ASN A 158 -2.86 -3.47 8.99
CA ASN A 158 -2.38 -2.18 8.48
C ASN A 158 -1.01 -1.87 9.05
N HIS A 159 -0.10 -1.46 8.18
CA HIS A 159 1.19 -0.93 8.56
C HIS A 159 1.39 0.43 7.89
N VAL A 160 1.94 1.39 8.63
CA VAL A 160 2.37 2.68 8.09
C VAL A 160 3.87 2.65 8.02
N GLY A 161 4.45 3.02 6.88
CA GLY A 161 5.88 2.93 6.69
C GLY A 161 6.44 3.95 5.70
N LEU A 162 7.76 4.09 5.73
CA LEU A 162 8.53 4.84 4.75
C LEU A 162 9.10 3.86 3.71
N LEU A 163 9.04 4.26 2.46
CA LEU A 163 9.57 3.51 1.33
C LEU A 163 10.54 4.41 0.55
N LEU A 164 11.78 3.97 0.43
CA LEU A 164 12.73 4.57 -0.49
C LEU A 164 12.68 3.81 -1.81
N THR A 165 12.37 4.50 -2.90
CA THR A 165 12.28 3.91 -4.23
C THR A 165 13.34 4.45 -5.15
N ARG A 166 13.70 3.64 -6.16
CA ARG A 166 14.52 4.04 -7.29
C ARG A 166 13.92 3.48 -8.58
N ASP A 167 13.67 4.37 -9.53
CA ASP A 167 13.28 4.02 -10.88
C ASP A 167 14.53 3.84 -11.75
N PHE A 168 14.51 2.86 -12.67
CA PHE A 168 15.62 2.51 -13.55
C PHE A 168 15.23 2.70 -15.00
#